data_104a7d87e28e084cc0c54fa2cfa976e7
#
_entry.id   104a7d87e28e084cc0c54fa2cfa976e7
#
_cell.length_a   1.000
_cell.length_b   1.000
_cell.length_c   1.000
_cell.angle_alpha   90.00
_cell.angle_beta   90.00
_cell.angle_gamma   90.00
#
_symmetry.space_group_name_H-M   'P 1'
#
loop_
_entity.id
_entity.type
_entity.pdbx_description
1 polymer ?
#
loop_
_entity_poly.entity_id
_entity_poly.type
_entity_poly.pdbx_seq_one_letter_code
_entity_poly.pdbx_strand_id
1 'polypeptide(L)'
;MHYVICTTWGPTDITRGALPFVFANSALQAGDTVMIMLFHDAVTIALDGAHPKMIPFGPPSRFEEIFSNPKAQVIVCKPCAEIRGIQEHMLVKNATFGGMNDLHAHTSRPDAKMINF
;
A
#
# COMPACT_ATOMS: atom_id res chain seq x y z
N MET A 1 2.63 -11.80 13.50
CA MET A 1 1.40 -11.04 13.18
C MET A 1 1.30 -10.78 11.69
N HIS A 2 0.13 -10.58 11.20
CA HIS A 2 -0.15 -10.12 9.86
C HIS A 2 -0.95 -8.82 9.95
N TYR A 3 -0.38 -7.72 9.49
CA TYR A 3 -1.04 -6.42 9.53
C TYR A 3 -1.74 -6.14 8.21
N VAL A 4 -3.03 -5.82 8.30
CA VAL A 4 -3.85 -5.38 7.18
C VAL A 4 -4.00 -3.87 7.31
N ILE A 5 -3.37 -3.14 6.40
CA ILE A 5 -3.26 -1.70 6.46
C ILE A 5 -4.12 -1.10 5.35
N CYS A 6 -5.13 -0.31 5.73
CA CYS A 6 -5.99 0.39 4.76
C CYS A 6 -5.69 1.88 4.77
N THR A 7 -5.65 2.48 3.61
CA THR A 7 -5.43 3.92 3.47
C THR A 7 -6.19 4.47 2.27
N THR A 8 -6.60 5.74 2.39
CA THR A 8 -7.28 6.48 1.33
C THR A 8 -6.50 7.72 0.88
N TRP A 9 -5.40 8.04 1.55
CA TRP A 9 -4.61 9.25 1.29
C TRP A 9 -3.58 9.02 0.20
N GLY A 10 -3.59 9.92 -0.78
CA GLY A 10 -2.66 9.91 -1.91
C GLY A 10 -1.49 10.87 -1.75
N PRO A 11 -0.71 11.06 -2.83
CA PRO A 11 0.52 11.89 -2.81
C PRO A 11 0.25 13.38 -2.59
N THR A 12 -0.99 13.86 -2.75
CA THR A 12 -1.33 15.27 -2.52
C THR A 12 -1.24 15.66 -1.04
N ASP A 13 -1.35 14.68 -0.14
CA ASP A 13 -1.01 14.85 1.27
C ASP A 13 0.14 13.89 1.57
N ILE A 14 1.36 14.38 1.44
CA ILE A 14 2.57 13.57 1.50
C ILE A 14 2.69 12.85 2.85
N THR A 15 2.39 13.53 3.94
CA THR A 15 2.49 12.96 5.28
C THR A 15 1.50 11.82 5.47
N ARG A 16 0.22 12.08 5.19
CA ARG A 16 -0.81 11.04 5.35
C ARG A 16 -0.62 9.89 4.37
N GLY A 17 -0.20 10.19 3.16
CA GLY A 17 0.09 9.16 2.16
C GLY A 17 1.26 8.27 2.54
N ALA A 18 2.26 8.78 3.24
CA ALA A 18 3.44 8.04 3.63
C ALA A 18 3.26 7.23 4.92
N LEU A 19 2.41 7.66 5.85
CA LEU A 19 2.28 7.02 7.17
C LEU A 19 2.01 5.51 7.11
N PRO A 20 1.12 5.00 6.25
CA PRO A 20 0.90 3.56 6.15
C PRO A 20 2.17 2.78 5.79
N PHE A 21 2.99 3.35 4.93
CA PHE A 21 4.25 2.73 4.50
C PHE A 21 5.31 2.78 5.60
N VAL A 22 5.34 3.85 6.37
CA VAL A 22 6.23 3.95 7.54
C VAL A 22 5.89 2.88 8.57
N PHE A 23 4.60 2.70 8.86
CA PHE A 23 4.15 1.63 9.75
C PHE A 23 4.47 0.25 9.18
N ALA A 24 4.18 0.02 7.90
CA ALA A 24 4.45 -1.25 7.24
C ALA A 24 5.92 -1.63 7.32
N ASN A 25 6.81 -0.67 7.12
CA ASN A 25 8.25 -0.92 7.21
C ASN A 25 8.65 -1.34 8.64
N SER A 26 8.09 -0.69 9.65
CA SER A 26 8.34 -1.08 11.05
C SER A 26 7.86 -2.50 11.35
N ALA A 27 6.68 -2.88 10.84
CA ALA A 27 6.16 -4.23 11.01
C ALA A 27 7.05 -5.27 10.31
N LEU A 28 7.48 -4.98 9.08
CA LEU A 28 8.37 -5.87 8.34
C LEU A 28 9.71 -6.05 9.04
N GLN A 29 10.27 -4.99 9.60
CA GLN A 29 11.51 -5.05 10.38
C GLN A 29 11.36 -5.88 11.65
N ALA A 30 10.16 -5.92 12.23
CA ALA A 30 9.84 -6.75 13.38
C ALA A 30 9.60 -8.22 13.02
N GLY A 31 9.62 -8.57 11.74
CA GLY A 31 9.41 -9.94 11.27
C GLY A 31 7.96 -10.27 10.93
N ASP A 32 7.07 -9.30 10.96
CA ASP A 32 5.67 -9.48 10.62
C ASP A 32 5.46 -9.43 9.11
N THR A 33 4.30 -9.87 8.66
CA THR A 33 3.85 -9.71 7.28
C THR A 33 2.84 -8.57 7.18
N VAL A 34 2.76 -7.94 6.02
CA VAL A 34 1.81 -6.85 5.80
C VAL A 34 1.07 -7.02 4.48
N MET A 35 -0.17 -6.58 4.46
CA MET A 35 -0.92 -6.30 3.24
C MET A 35 -1.41 -4.87 3.33
N ILE A 36 -1.06 -4.06 2.34
CA ILE A 36 -1.50 -2.67 2.23
C ILE A 36 -2.56 -2.59 1.16
N MET A 37 -3.76 -2.13 1.55
CA MET A 37 -4.86 -1.91 0.63
C MET A 37 -4.98 -0.42 0.34
N LEU A 38 -4.78 -0.04 -0.92
CA LEU A 38 -4.85 1.34 -1.37
C LEU A 38 -6.23 1.61 -1.96
N PHE A 39 -6.98 2.51 -1.32
CA PHE A 39 -8.28 2.97 -1.77
C PHE A 39 -8.23 4.43 -2.18
N HIS A 40 -9.21 4.86 -2.97
CA HIS A 40 -9.41 6.27 -3.32
C HIS A 40 -8.11 6.85 -3.91
N ASP A 41 -7.69 8.03 -3.51
CA ASP A 41 -6.49 8.67 -4.06
C ASP A 41 -5.19 7.91 -3.74
N ALA A 42 -5.20 7.04 -2.72
CA ALA A 42 -4.03 6.25 -2.37
C ALA A 42 -3.58 5.32 -3.52
N VAL A 43 -4.47 4.96 -4.43
CA VAL A 43 -4.11 4.10 -5.59
C VAL A 43 -3.03 4.73 -6.46
N THR A 44 -2.93 6.06 -6.48
CA THR A 44 -1.92 6.77 -7.29
C THR A 44 -0.51 6.63 -6.73
N ILE A 45 -0.34 6.25 -5.46
CA ILE A 45 0.99 6.00 -4.88
C ILE A 45 1.67 4.81 -5.57
N ALA A 46 0.88 3.84 -6.00
CA ALA A 46 1.40 2.64 -6.65
C ALA A 46 1.74 2.84 -8.14
N LEU A 47 1.47 4.00 -8.71
CA LEU A 47 1.90 4.31 -10.07
C LEU A 47 3.41 4.30 -10.16
N ASP A 48 3.95 3.69 -11.22
CA ASP A 48 5.38 3.69 -11.46
C ASP A 48 5.91 5.13 -11.54
N GLY A 49 6.94 5.44 -10.77
CA GLY A 49 7.53 6.77 -10.69
C GLY A 49 6.88 7.73 -9.69
N ALA A 50 5.77 7.34 -9.03
CA ALA A 50 5.07 8.24 -8.09
C ALA A 50 5.79 8.37 -6.74
N HIS A 51 6.16 7.26 -6.10
CA HIS A 51 6.72 7.31 -4.76
C HIS A 51 8.07 8.05 -4.66
N PRO A 52 8.96 8.04 -5.66
CA PRO A 52 10.19 8.82 -5.56
C PRO A 52 9.97 10.34 -5.47
N LYS A 53 8.77 10.79 -5.85
CA LYS A 53 8.40 12.21 -5.81
C LYS A 53 7.73 12.61 -4.50
N MET A 54 7.48 11.66 -3.61
CA MET A 54 6.83 11.90 -2.31
C MET A 54 7.87 12.30 -1.26
N ILE A 55 8.50 13.42 -1.47
CA ILE A 55 9.47 14.00 -0.54
C ILE A 55 8.83 15.22 0.15
N PRO A 56 9.28 15.57 1.35
CA PRO A 56 10.42 15.07 2.13
C PRO A 56 10.10 13.95 3.12
N PHE A 57 8.91 13.40 3.14
CA PHE A 57 8.50 12.50 4.21
C PHE A 57 9.07 11.09 4.03
N GLY A 58 10.22 10.89 4.63
CA GLY A 58 10.96 9.65 4.59
C GLY A 58 11.76 9.49 3.29
N PRO A 59 12.79 8.66 3.30
CA PRO A 59 13.53 8.38 2.08
C PRO A 59 12.67 7.58 1.11
N PRO A 60 12.77 7.80 -0.20
CA PRO A 60 12.06 6.99 -1.20
C PRO A 60 12.30 5.50 -1.07
N SER A 61 13.45 5.10 -0.55
CA SER A 61 13.80 3.71 -0.28
C SER A 61 12.79 2.98 0.61
N ARG A 62 12.06 3.67 1.47
CA ARG A 62 11.03 3.03 2.31
C ARG A 62 9.89 2.45 1.48
N PHE A 63 9.49 3.15 0.43
CA PHE A 63 8.48 2.62 -0.50
C PHE A 63 9.05 1.44 -1.28
N GLU A 64 10.27 1.56 -1.80
CA GLU A 64 10.93 0.50 -2.53
C GLU A 64 11.10 -0.75 -1.68
N GLU A 65 11.50 -0.60 -0.43
CA GLU A 65 11.64 -1.73 0.50
C GLU A 65 10.34 -2.50 0.61
N ILE A 66 9.20 -1.82 0.71
CA ILE A 66 7.90 -2.47 0.79
C ILE A 66 7.52 -3.13 -0.53
N PHE A 67 7.66 -2.42 -1.65
CA PHE A 67 7.30 -2.95 -2.96
C PHE A 67 8.19 -4.13 -3.38
N SER A 68 9.39 -4.26 -2.83
CA SER A 68 10.30 -5.36 -3.13
C SER A 68 10.32 -6.49 -2.10
N ASN A 69 9.65 -6.31 -0.96
CA ASN A 69 9.70 -7.28 0.13
C ASN A 69 8.67 -8.41 -0.09
N PRO A 70 9.09 -9.69 -0.12
CA PRO A 70 8.16 -10.81 -0.31
C PRO A 70 7.16 -10.99 0.83
N LYS A 71 7.40 -10.39 2.00
CA LYS A 71 6.48 -10.41 3.13
C LYS A 71 5.46 -9.27 3.07
N ALA A 72 5.54 -8.41 2.07
CA ALA A 72 4.60 -7.32 1.85
C ALA A 72 3.80 -7.58 0.58
N GLN A 73 2.51 -7.29 0.65
CA GLN A 73 1.62 -7.32 -0.51
C GLN A 73 0.93 -5.97 -0.60
N VAL A 74 0.97 -5.34 -1.77
CA VAL A 74 0.28 -4.08 -2.02
C VAL A 74 -0.84 -4.34 -3.02
N ILE A 75 -2.06 -4.12 -2.58
CA ILE A 75 -3.26 -4.31 -3.41
C ILE A 75 -3.90 -2.95 -3.66
N VAL A 76 -4.16 -2.69 -4.93
CA VAL A 76 -4.75 -1.45 -5.42
C VAL A 76 -6.22 -1.70 -5.75
N CYS A 77 -7.11 -0.92 -5.14
CA CYS A 77 -8.53 -1.01 -5.40
C CYS A 77 -8.80 -0.79 -6.89
N LYS A 78 -9.30 -1.81 -7.57
CA LYS A 78 -9.51 -1.77 -9.01
C LYS A 78 -10.51 -0.70 -9.44
N PRO A 79 -11.72 -0.58 -8.85
CA PRO A 79 -12.65 0.49 -9.22
C PRO A 79 -12.07 1.89 -8.99
N CYS A 80 -11.34 2.08 -7.90
CA CYS A 80 -10.70 3.37 -7.61
C CYS A 80 -9.66 3.73 -8.68
N ALA A 81 -8.90 2.74 -9.13
CA ALA A 81 -7.91 2.92 -10.19
C ALA A 81 -8.57 3.20 -11.54
N GLU A 82 -9.59 2.44 -11.90
CA GLU A 82 -10.28 2.58 -13.20
C GLU A 82 -10.92 3.94 -13.37
N ILE A 83 -11.56 4.49 -12.32
CA ILE A 83 -12.12 5.85 -12.35
C ILE A 83 -11.05 6.89 -12.66
N ARG A 84 -9.80 6.62 -12.28
CA ARG A 84 -8.66 7.52 -12.48
C ARG A 84 -7.86 7.23 -13.75
N GLY A 85 -8.36 6.32 -14.60
CA GLY A 85 -7.69 5.94 -15.85
C GLY A 85 -6.43 5.11 -15.64
N ILE A 86 -6.29 4.47 -14.50
CA ILE A 86 -5.12 3.65 -14.15
C ILE A 86 -5.37 2.21 -14.58
N GLN A 87 -4.45 1.67 -15.38
CA GLN A 87 -4.42 0.27 -15.78
C GLN A 87 -3.34 -0.47 -14.99
N GLU A 88 -3.49 -1.77 -14.82
CA GLU A 88 -2.59 -2.54 -13.98
C GLU A 88 -1.12 -2.47 -14.41
N HIS A 89 -0.86 -2.40 -15.72
CA HIS A 89 0.51 -2.30 -16.24
C HIS A 89 1.22 -0.98 -15.88
N MET A 90 0.47 0.02 -15.42
CA MET A 90 1.02 1.31 -14.99
C MET A 90 1.54 1.28 -13.55
N LEU A 91 1.23 0.21 -12.81
CA LEU A 91 1.62 0.07 -11.41
C LEU A 91 3.08 -0.35 -11.29
N VAL A 92 3.67 -0.01 -10.13
CA VAL A 92 5.00 -0.53 -9.78
C VAL A 92 4.94 -2.06 -9.70
N LYS A 93 6.09 -2.70 -9.90
CA LYS A 93 6.21 -4.14 -9.74
C LYS A 93 5.75 -4.56 -8.34
N ASN A 94 5.01 -5.66 -8.26
CA ASN A 94 4.45 -6.24 -7.03
C ASN A 94 3.24 -5.50 -6.45
N ALA A 95 2.75 -4.45 -7.09
CA ALA A 95 1.43 -3.90 -6.82
C ALA A 95 0.44 -4.49 -7.82
N THR A 96 -0.69 -4.98 -7.33
CA THR A 96 -1.69 -5.66 -8.15
C THR A 96 -3.08 -5.09 -7.87
N PHE A 97 -3.98 -5.23 -8.83
CA PHE A 97 -5.39 -4.91 -8.62
C PHE A 97 -6.05 -5.93 -7.70
N GLY A 98 -6.99 -5.45 -6.91
CA GLY A 98 -7.85 -6.28 -6.09
C GLY A 98 -9.04 -5.49 -5.57
N GLY A 99 -9.69 -6.02 -4.56
CA GLY A 99 -10.89 -5.41 -4.02
C GLY A 99 -11.24 -5.90 -2.63
N MET A 100 -12.51 -5.72 -2.27
CA MET A 100 -13.00 -6.05 -0.93
C MET A 100 -12.88 -7.53 -0.57
N ASN A 101 -12.89 -8.43 -1.56
CA ASN A 101 -12.68 -9.86 -1.30
C ASN A 101 -11.27 -10.12 -0.77
N ASP A 102 -10.27 -9.41 -1.28
CA ASP A 102 -8.90 -9.50 -0.78
C ASP A 102 -8.80 -8.98 0.65
N LEU A 103 -9.42 -7.84 0.91
CA LEU A 103 -9.46 -7.26 2.25
C LEU A 103 -10.12 -8.23 3.23
N HIS A 104 -11.25 -8.81 2.87
CA HIS A 104 -11.96 -9.78 3.69
C HIS A 104 -11.10 -11.01 3.97
N ALA A 105 -10.46 -11.56 2.94
CA ALA A 105 -9.61 -12.74 3.09
C ALA A 105 -8.46 -12.49 4.06
N HIS A 106 -7.80 -11.35 3.95
CA HIS A 106 -6.67 -11.02 4.82
C HIS A 106 -7.12 -10.73 6.26
N THR A 107 -8.22 -10.02 6.46
CA THR A 107 -8.72 -9.70 7.80
C THR A 107 -9.32 -10.92 8.51
N SER A 108 -9.69 -11.96 7.76
CA SER A 108 -10.24 -13.20 8.32
C SER A 108 -9.17 -14.12 8.90
N ARG A 109 -7.89 -13.84 8.69
CA ARG A 109 -6.80 -14.64 9.24
C ARG A 109 -6.78 -14.51 10.76
N PRO A 110 -6.53 -15.62 11.50
CA PRO A 110 -6.52 -15.58 12.98
C PRO A 110 -5.39 -14.72 13.54
N ASP A 111 -4.30 -14.51 12.78
CA ASP A 111 -3.16 -13.69 13.17
C ASP A 111 -3.25 -12.23 12.68
N ALA A 112 -4.37 -11.84 12.08
CA ALA A 112 -4.51 -10.53 11.44
C ALA A 112 -4.87 -9.43 12.44
N LYS A 113 -4.28 -8.26 12.25
CA LYS A 113 -4.70 -6.99 12.85
C LYS A 113 -4.89 -5.97 11.76
N MET A 114 -5.99 -5.21 11.84
CA MET A 114 -6.32 -4.19 10.86
C MET A 114 -6.00 -2.80 11.41
N ILE A 115 -5.34 -1.98 10.59
CA ILE A 115 -5.01 -0.59 10.90
C ILE A 115 -5.47 0.27 9.73
N ASN A 116 -6.19 1.34 10.05
CA ASN A 116 -6.67 2.31 9.08
C ASN A 116 -5.91 3.63 9.20
N PHE A 117 -5.62 4.18 8.06
CA PHE A 117 -5.01 5.51 7.95
C PHE A 117 -5.87 6.45 7.12
#